data_7d4d4709b4be38dead3c9650de6343ce
#
_entry.id   7d4d4709b4be38dead3c9650de6343ce
#
_cell.length_a   1.000
_cell.length_b   1.000
_cell.length_c   1.000
_cell.angle_alpha   90.00
_cell.angle_beta   90.00
_cell.angle_gamma   90.00
#
_symmetry.space_group_name_H-M   'P 1'
#
loop_
_entity.id
_entity.type
_entity.pdbx_description
1 polymer ?
#
loop_
_entity_poly.entity_id
_entity_poly.type
_entity_poly.pdbx_seq_one_letter_code
_entity_poly.pdbx_strand_id
1 'polypeptide(L)'
;MATRDLNYTRNIGIMAHIDAGKTTTSERILFYTGKTHKIGETHEGAAVMDWMVQEQERGITITSAATTAFWNYKGNQYQINLIDTPGHVDFTVEVERSLRVLDGAVATFCAVGGVEPQSETVWRQADKYNVPRLGYVNKMDRTGADFLAVCAQIKEHFGATALPVVLPIGAEDKFEGLVDLIYNNAVSYTHLRA
;
A
#
# COMPACT_ATOMS: atom_id res chain seq x y z
N MET A 1 4.31 -28.48 15.93
CA MET A 1 4.05 -27.14 15.33
C MET A 1 5.19 -26.26 15.78
N ALA A 2 5.97 -25.70 14.86
CA ALA A 2 7.00 -24.74 15.22
C ALA A 2 6.32 -23.52 15.87
N THR A 3 6.73 -23.17 17.07
CA THR A 3 6.28 -21.95 17.75
C THR A 3 6.74 -20.78 16.92
N ARG A 4 5.78 -20.02 16.37
CA ARG A 4 6.04 -18.80 15.61
C ARG A 4 6.71 -17.77 16.53
N ASP A 5 7.85 -17.26 16.12
CA ASP A 5 8.48 -16.14 16.82
C ASP A 5 7.75 -14.84 16.47
N LEU A 6 7.02 -14.30 17.42
CA LEU A 6 6.27 -13.06 17.27
C LEU A 6 7.18 -11.84 17.03
N ASN A 7 8.46 -11.93 17.40
CA ASN A 7 9.42 -10.85 17.11
C ASN A 7 9.63 -10.63 15.60
N TYR A 8 9.42 -11.67 14.80
CA TYR A 8 9.57 -11.65 13.34
C TYR A 8 8.24 -11.75 12.58
N THR A 9 7.10 -11.56 13.26
CA THR A 9 5.78 -11.56 12.62
C THR A 9 5.20 -10.15 12.61
N ARG A 10 4.66 -9.71 11.46
CA ARG A 10 4.02 -8.41 11.30
C ARG A 10 2.73 -8.53 10.50
N ASN A 11 1.67 -7.93 11.03
CA ASN A 11 0.40 -7.77 10.37
C ASN A 11 0.36 -6.39 9.72
N ILE A 12 0.38 -6.33 8.41
CA ILE A 12 0.44 -5.08 7.64
C ILE A 12 -0.84 -4.92 6.85
N GLY A 13 -1.54 -3.81 7.07
CA GLY A 13 -2.71 -3.43 6.29
C GLY A 13 -2.35 -2.58 5.08
N ILE A 14 -3.08 -2.74 3.96
CA ILE A 14 -3.02 -1.80 2.85
C ILE A 14 -4.31 -1.02 2.78
N MET A 15 -4.20 0.29 2.92
CA MET A 15 -5.30 1.24 2.93
C MET A 15 -5.17 2.16 1.72
N ALA A 16 -6.24 2.35 0.98
CA ALA A 16 -6.23 3.23 -0.20
C ALA A 16 -7.64 3.69 -0.53
N HIS A 17 -7.77 4.84 -1.19
CA HIS A 17 -9.00 5.17 -1.90
C HIS A 17 -9.16 4.32 -3.17
N ILE A 18 -10.34 4.36 -3.77
CA ILE A 18 -10.61 3.67 -5.04
C ILE A 18 -9.61 4.14 -6.09
N ASP A 19 -9.10 3.21 -6.89
CA ASP A 19 -8.12 3.46 -7.95
C ASP A 19 -6.76 4.03 -7.51
N ALA A 20 -6.42 4.14 -6.23
CA ALA A 20 -5.06 4.51 -5.81
C ALA A 20 -4.01 3.43 -6.13
N GLY A 21 -4.45 2.22 -6.44
CA GLY A 21 -3.59 1.08 -6.75
C GLY A 21 -3.36 0.14 -5.57
N LYS A 22 -4.37 -0.02 -4.70
CA LYS A 22 -4.33 -0.93 -3.55
C LYS A 22 -3.99 -2.37 -3.98
N THR A 23 -4.83 -2.96 -4.84
CA THR A 23 -4.63 -4.33 -5.33
C THR A 23 -3.29 -4.48 -6.06
N THR A 24 -2.91 -3.51 -6.91
CA THR A 24 -1.61 -3.52 -7.58
C THR A 24 -0.45 -3.54 -6.58
N THR A 25 -0.52 -2.76 -5.49
CA THR A 25 0.51 -2.73 -4.46
C THR A 25 0.59 -4.06 -3.71
N SER A 26 -0.55 -4.64 -3.33
CA SER A 26 -0.64 -5.95 -2.69
C SER A 26 -0.03 -7.05 -3.57
N GLU A 27 -0.43 -7.12 -4.83
CA GLU A 27 0.09 -8.10 -5.80
C GLU A 27 1.60 -7.96 -6.03
N ARG A 28 2.13 -6.74 -6.09
CA ARG A 28 3.58 -6.50 -6.20
C ARG A 28 4.33 -6.98 -4.96
N ILE A 29 3.81 -6.75 -3.77
CA ILE A 29 4.41 -7.28 -2.53
C ILE A 29 4.42 -8.81 -2.57
N LEU A 30 3.32 -9.46 -2.96
CA LEU A 30 3.25 -10.91 -3.07
C LEU A 30 4.21 -11.47 -4.12
N PHE A 31 4.37 -10.78 -5.24
CA PHE A 31 5.33 -11.17 -6.28
C PHE A 31 6.78 -11.08 -5.78
N TYR A 32 7.19 -9.95 -5.20
CA TYR A 32 8.56 -9.76 -4.72
C TYR A 32 8.92 -10.64 -3.52
N THR A 33 7.93 -11.07 -2.73
CA THR A 33 8.13 -12.05 -1.66
C THR A 33 8.14 -13.50 -2.16
N GLY A 34 7.98 -13.73 -3.48
CA GLY A 34 7.97 -15.05 -4.09
C GLY A 34 6.72 -15.87 -3.78
N LYS A 35 5.66 -15.24 -3.26
CA LYS A 35 4.38 -15.90 -2.98
C LYS A 35 3.60 -16.18 -4.27
N THR A 36 3.70 -15.31 -5.26
CA THR A 36 3.11 -15.48 -6.59
C THR A 36 4.21 -15.50 -7.65
N HIS A 37 3.99 -16.29 -8.72
CA HIS A 37 4.95 -16.39 -9.83
C HIS A 37 4.61 -15.45 -11.00
N LYS A 38 3.42 -14.85 -10.98
CA LYS A 38 2.95 -13.87 -11.96
C LYS A 38 2.46 -12.63 -11.23
N ILE A 39 2.68 -11.49 -11.85
CA ILE A 39 2.08 -10.24 -11.40
C ILE A 39 0.62 -10.30 -11.89
N GLY A 40 -0.33 -10.41 -10.95
CA GLY A 40 -1.75 -10.33 -11.27
C GLY A 40 -2.09 -8.90 -11.66
N GLU A 41 -2.68 -8.72 -12.84
CA GLU A 41 -3.27 -7.44 -13.23
C GLU A 41 -4.76 -7.46 -12.92
N THR A 42 -5.25 -6.37 -12.33
CA THR A 42 -6.67 -6.20 -11.94
C THR A 42 -7.62 -6.33 -13.12
N HIS A 43 -7.15 -5.99 -14.33
CA HIS A 43 -7.94 -6.06 -15.56
C HIS A 43 -8.07 -7.47 -16.16
N GLU A 44 -7.23 -8.43 -15.74
CA GLU A 44 -7.25 -9.80 -16.25
C GLU A 44 -7.92 -10.80 -15.28
N GLY A 45 -8.45 -10.35 -14.14
CA GLY A 45 -9.10 -11.20 -13.15
C GLY A 45 -8.17 -12.21 -12.46
N ALA A 46 -6.85 -11.96 -12.51
CA ALA A 46 -5.83 -12.87 -12.00
C ALA A 46 -5.25 -12.45 -10.63
N ALA A 47 -5.84 -11.46 -9.95
CA ALA A 47 -5.39 -10.98 -8.65
C ALA A 47 -5.67 -12.01 -7.55
N VAL A 48 -4.65 -12.37 -6.77
CA VAL A 48 -4.74 -13.38 -5.69
C VAL A 48 -5.54 -12.84 -4.49
N MET A 49 -5.53 -11.53 -4.29
CA MET A 49 -6.22 -10.90 -3.17
C MET A 49 -7.72 -10.66 -3.43
N ASP A 50 -8.12 -10.47 -4.67
CA ASP A 50 -9.52 -10.31 -5.07
C ASP A 50 -10.09 -11.69 -5.49
N TRP A 51 -10.43 -12.53 -4.52
CA TRP A 51 -10.85 -13.91 -4.76
C TRP A 51 -12.34 -14.06 -5.09
N MET A 52 -13.17 -13.05 -4.81
CA MET A 52 -14.59 -13.05 -5.13
C MET A 52 -14.82 -12.54 -6.55
N VAL A 53 -15.70 -13.22 -7.30
CA VAL A 53 -16.09 -12.80 -8.67
C VAL A 53 -16.60 -11.36 -8.69
N GLN A 54 -17.34 -10.94 -7.66
CA GLN A 54 -17.88 -9.60 -7.53
C GLN A 54 -16.80 -8.53 -7.28
N GLU A 55 -15.70 -8.89 -6.60
CA GLU A 55 -14.53 -8.02 -6.41
C GLU A 55 -13.80 -7.82 -7.73
N GLN A 56 -13.61 -8.91 -8.50
CA GLN A 56 -12.97 -8.89 -9.81
C GLN A 56 -13.77 -8.09 -10.84
N GLU A 57 -15.10 -8.26 -10.87
CA GLU A 57 -15.97 -7.54 -11.81
C GLU A 57 -16.05 -6.04 -11.52
N ARG A 58 -15.99 -5.64 -10.27
CA ARG A 58 -16.14 -4.24 -9.83
C ARG A 58 -14.81 -3.54 -9.58
N GLY A 59 -13.70 -4.27 -9.52
CA GLY A 59 -12.38 -3.73 -9.19
C GLY A 59 -12.28 -3.14 -7.77
N ILE A 60 -13.12 -3.61 -6.84
CA ILE A 60 -13.16 -3.16 -5.44
C ILE A 60 -13.06 -4.34 -4.48
N THR A 61 -12.29 -4.19 -3.40
CA THR A 61 -12.23 -5.18 -2.32
C THR A 61 -13.48 -5.05 -1.45
N ILE A 62 -14.23 -6.13 -1.30
CA ILE A 62 -15.45 -6.22 -0.48
C ILE A 62 -15.13 -6.85 0.86
N THR A 63 -14.35 -7.93 0.87
CA THR A 63 -14.02 -8.70 2.06
C THR A 63 -12.53 -8.59 2.37
N SER A 64 -12.17 -8.42 3.65
CA SER A 64 -10.76 -8.42 4.05
C SER A 64 -10.11 -9.75 3.73
N ALA A 65 -9.11 -9.75 2.85
CA ALA A 65 -8.29 -10.91 2.54
C ALA A 65 -6.98 -10.84 3.32
N ALA A 66 -6.55 -11.96 3.89
CA ALA A 66 -5.28 -12.06 4.59
C ALA A 66 -4.38 -13.09 3.90
N THR A 67 -3.21 -12.67 3.48
CA THR A 67 -2.23 -13.53 2.83
C THR A 67 -0.90 -13.44 3.55
N THR A 68 -0.30 -14.60 3.85
CA THR A 68 1.02 -14.67 4.48
C THR A 68 2.12 -14.74 3.44
N ALA A 69 3.08 -13.85 3.55
CA ALA A 69 4.32 -13.82 2.78
C ALA A 69 5.54 -13.88 3.70
N PHE A 70 6.71 -14.21 3.15
CA PHE A 70 7.96 -14.27 3.91
C PHE A 70 8.99 -13.37 3.25
N TRP A 71 9.71 -12.61 4.08
CA TRP A 71 10.76 -11.71 3.62
C TRP A 71 12.03 -11.90 4.42
N ASN A 72 13.15 -12.10 3.73
CA ASN A 72 14.45 -12.23 4.37
C ASN A 72 15.12 -10.86 4.46
N TYR A 73 15.43 -10.42 5.67
CA TYR A 73 16.09 -9.15 5.91
C TYR A 73 17.16 -9.28 6.98
N LYS A 74 18.39 -8.88 6.67
CA LYS A 74 19.56 -8.94 7.57
C LYS A 74 19.75 -10.31 8.24
N GLY A 75 19.56 -11.39 7.47
CA GLY A 75 19.74 -12.78 7.94
C GLY A 75 18.56 -13.35 8.73
N ASN A 76 17.51 -12.59 8.97
CA ASN A 76 16.29 -13.05 9.64
C ASN A 76 15.15 -13.18 8.62
N GLN A 77 14.32 -14.20 8.79
CA GLN A 77 13.10 -14.37 8.01
C GLN A 77 11.92 -13.74 8.75
N TYR A 78 11.31 -12.74 8.14
CA TYR A 78 10.08 -12.11 8.64
C TYR A 78 8.86 -12.74 8.01
N GLN A 79 7.86 -13.05 8.81
CA GLN A 79 6.54 -13.40 8.36
C GLN A 79 5.71 -12.12 8.28
N ILE A 80 5.21 -11.81 7.08
CA ILE A 80 4.35 -10.66 6.82
C ILE A 80 2.96 -11.19 6.51
N ASN A 81 1.99 -10.90 7.36
CA ASN A 81 0.59 -11.13 7.07
C ASN A 81 0.05 -9.86 6.43
N LEU A 82 -0.14 -9.91 5.13
CA LEU A 82 -0.70 -8.81 4.36
C LEU A 82 -2.22 -8.89 4.46
N ILE A 83 -2.83 -7.84 5.02
CA ILE A 83 -4.27 -7.75 5.21
C ILE A 83 -4.80 -6.66 4.28
N ASP A 84 -5.54 -7.07 3.27
CA ASP A 84 -6.17 -6.14 2.35
C ASP A 84 -7.48 -5.65 2.96
N THR A 85 -7.57 -4.34 3.19
CA THR A 85 -8.75 -3.73 3.82
C THR A 85 -9.66 -3.13 2.75
N PRO A 86 -10.98 -3.32 2.82
CA PRO A 86 -11.91 -2.63 1.93
C PRO A 86 -11.68 -1.12 1.95
N GLY A 87 -11.62 -0.49 0.77
CA GLY A 87 -11.45 0.95 0.65
C GLY A 87 -12.76 1.75 0.63
N HIS A 88 -13.89 1.05 0.65
CA HIS A 88 -15.22 1.67 0.53
C HIS A 88 -15.83 2.00 1.89
N VAL A 89 -16.46 3.16 2.01
CA VAL A 89 -17.10 3.64 3.26
C VAL A 89 -18.20 2.71 3.79
N ASP A 90 -18.82 1.91 2.92
CA ASP A 90 -19.89 0.98 3.29
C ASP A 90 -19.40 -0.23 4.11
N PHE A 91 -18.09 -0.51 4.12
CA PHE A 91 -17.48 -1.66 4.81
C PHE A 91 -16.79 -1.28 6.12
N THR A 92 -17.33 -0.33 6.86
CA THR A 92 -16.73 0.22 8.09
C THR A 92 -16.41 -0.86 9.14
N VAL A 93 -17.26 -1.87 9.29
CA VAL A 93 -17.08 -2.92 10.30
C VAL A 93 -15.90 -3.84 9.96
N GLU A 94 -15.75 -4.21 8.69
CA GLU A 94 -14.63 -5.03 8.20
C GLU A 94 -13.30 -4.27 8.33
N VAL A 95 -13.30 -2.98 7.99
CA VAL A 95 -12.13 -2.11 8.16
C VAL A 95 -11.75 -2.01 9.63
N GLU A 96 -12.69 -1.77 10.54
CA GLU A 96 -12.44 -1.68 11.97
C GLU A 96 -11.91 -3.00 12.57
N ARG A 97 -12.43 -4.14 12.14
CA ARG A 97 -11.93 -5.47 12.57
C ARG A 97 -10.48 -5.68 12.13
N SER A 98 -10.16 -5.32 10.90
CA SER A 98 -8.81 -5.42 10.35
C SER A 98 -7.84 -4.52 11.11
N LEU A 99 -8.20 -3.25 11.35
CA LEU A 99 -7.35 -2.28 12.03
C LEU A 99 -6.94 -2.71 13.46
N ARG A 100 -7.77 -3.48 14.17
CA ARG A 100 -7.47 -3.95 15.53
C ARG A 100 -6.30 -4.92 15.62
N VAL A 101 -5.97 -5.61 14.54
CA VAL A 101 -4.93 -6.63 14.50
C VAL A 101 -3.67 -6.18 13.77
N LEU A 102 -3.65 -4.97 13.21
CA LEU A 102 -2.52 -4.44 12.45
C LEU A 102 -1.41 -3.94 13.36
N ASP A 103 -0.17 -4.31 13.04
CA ASP A 103 1.04 -3.70 13.60
C ASP A 103 1.39 -2.38 12.89
N GLY A 104 0.92 -2.21 11.65
CA GLY A 104 1.09 -1.01 10.85
C GLY A 104 0.30 -1.07 9.55
N ALA A 105 0.21 0.04 8.84
CA ALA A 105 -0.49 0.11 7.58
C ALA A 105 0.28 0.91 6.53
N VAL A 106 0.12 0.54 5.26
CA VAL A 106 0.55 1.32 4.10
C VAL A 106 -0.66 2.09 3.59
N ALA A 107 -0.62 3.41 3.72
CA ALA A 107 -1.62 4.32 3.16
C ALA A 107 -1.20 4.72 1.76
N THR A 108 -1.88 4.19 0.75
CA THR A 108 -1.57 4.45 -0.66
C THR A 108 -2.36 5.65 -1.17
N PHE A 109 -1.66 6.64 -1.69
CA PHE A 109 -2.21 7.85 -2.31
C PHE A 109 -1.90 7.87 -3.81
N CYS A 110 -2.81 8.43 -4.60
CA CYS A 110 -2.52 8.71 -5.99
C CYS A 110 -1.74 10.01 -6.11
N ALA A 111 -0.63 10.01 -6.88
CA ALA A 111 0.20 11.21 -7.07
C ALA A 111 -0.53 12.37 -7.75
N VAL A 112 -1.63 12.06 -8.48
CA VAL A 112 -2.46 13.06 -9.17
C VAL A 112 -3.65 13.50 -8.31
N GLY A 113 -4.39 12.51 -7.72
CA GLY A 113 -5.58 12.78 -6.92
C GLY A 113 -5.28 13.24 -5.49
N GLY A 114 -4.11 12.87 -4.97
CA GLY A 114 -3.70 13.24 -3.61
C GLY A 114 -4.56 12.62 -2.52
N VAL A 115 -4.97 13.44 -1.57
CA VAL A 115 -5.85 13.05 -0.47
C VAL A 115 -7.31 13.20 -0.91
N GLU A 116 -8.03 12.09 -0.92
CA GLU A 116 -9.45 12.04 -1.24
C GLU A 116 -10.32 11.81 0.01
N PRO A 117 -11.64 12.13 0.00
CA PRO A 117 -12.50 11.98 1.16
C PRO A 117 -12.52 10.57 1.77
N GLN A 118 -12.38 9.54 0.93
CA GLN A 118 -12.28 8.15 1.39
C GLN A 118 -10.98 7.90 2.16
N SER A 119 -9.87 8.53 1.73
CA SER A 119 -8.59 8.48 2.44
C SER A 119 -8.70 9.07 3.85
N GLU A 120 -9.46 10.17 4.00
CA GLU A 120 -9.70 10.77 5.31
C GLU A 120 -10.45 9.84 6.26
N THR A 121 -11.49 9.17 5.76
CA THR A 121 -12.29 8.24 6.57
C THR A 121 -11.43 7.11 7.12
N VAL A 122 -10.65 6.45 6.26
CA VAL A 122 -9.80 5.34 6.65
C VAL A 122 -8.64 5.81 7.55
N TRP A 123 -8.11 7.00 7.31
CA TRP A 123 -7.08 7.61 8.13
C TRP A 123 -7.55 7.84 9.57
N ARG A 124 -8.75 8.44 9.75
CA ARG A 124 -9.36 8.68 11.07
C ARG A 124 -9.66 7.38 11.81
N GLN A 125 -10.07 6.33 11.09
CA GLN A 125 -10.25 5.02 11.69
C GLN A 125 -8.92 4.43 12.19
N ALA A 126 -7.84 4.57 11.41
CA ALA A 126 -6.51 4.14 11.85
C ALA A 126 -6.00 4.94 13.07
N ASP A 127 -6.32 6.24 13.18
CA ASP A 127 -6.04 7.04 14.38
C ASP A 127 -6.75 6.49 15.62
N LYS A 128 -8.03 6.13 15.48
CA LYS A 128 -8.82 5.53 16.57
C LYS A 128 -8.17 4.28 17.17
N TYR A 129 -7.48 3.50 16.34
CA TYR A 129 -6.79 2.27 16.76
C TYR A 129 -5.29 2.43 16.95
N ASN A 130 -4.76 3.66 16.88
CA ASN A 130 -3.32 3.97 16.97
C ASN A 130 -2.44 3.16 16.03
N VAL A 131 -2.91 2.89 14.82
CA VAL A 131 -2.16 2.12 13.82
C VAL A 131 -1.09 3.02 13.18
N PRO A 132 0.21 2.71 13.28
CA PRO A 132 1.27 3.44 12.61
C PRO A 132 1.11 3.33 11.08
N ARG A 133 1.46 4.39 10.35
CA ARG A 133 1.26 4.44 8.90
C ARG A 133 2.53 4.83 8.14
N LEU A 134 2.72 4.16 7.03
CA LEU A 134 3.67 4.54 5.98
C LEU A 134 2.85 5.09 4.80
N GLY A 135 3.07 6.34 4.41
CA GLY A 135 2.49 6.90 3.18
C GLY A 135 3.21 6.37 1.95
N TYR A 136 2.46 5.85 0.98
CA TYR A 136 2.96 5.41 -0.31
C TYR A 136 2.28 6.19 -1.43
N VAL A 137 3.04 7.04 -2.13
CA VAL A 137 2.54 7.83 -3.26
C VAL A 137 2.77 7.05 -4.54
N ASN A 138 1.69 6.60 -5.15
CA ASN A 138 1.67 5.75 -6.34
C ASN A 138 1.33 6.56 -7.59
N LYS A 139 1.58 5.99 -8.77
CA LYS A 139 1.25 6.58 -10.08
C LYS A 139 2.02 7.86 -10.37
N MET A 140 3.31 7.90 -10.00
CA MET A 140 4.22 9.03 -10.29
C MET A 140 4.48 9.23 -11.79
N ASP A 141 4.18 8.24 -12.61
CA ASP A 141 4.26 8.21 -14.07
C ASP A 141 3.09 8.90 -14.79
N ARG A 142 2.02 9.27 -14.07
CA ARG A 142 0.84 9.90 -14.66
C ARG A 142 1.02 11.41 -14.79
N THR A 143 0.44 11.98 -15.85
CA THR A 143 0.37 13.44 -16.05
C THR A 143 -0.33 14.12 -14.88
N GLY A 144 0.29 15.17 -14.33
CA GLY A 144 -0.18 15.89 -13.15
C GLY A 144 0.30 15.30 -11.82
N ALA A 145 1.22 14.31 -11.84
CA ALA A 145 1.77 13.72 -10.62
C ALA A 145 2.68 14.71 -9.87
N ASP A 146 2.37 14.94 -8.58
CA ASP A 146 3.16 15.81 -7.70
C ASP A 146 3.28 15.19 -6.30
N PHE A 147 4.45 14.61 -6.02
CA PHE A 147 4.76 13.99 -4.73
C PHE A 147 4.72 14.99 -3.56
N LEU A 148 5.29 16.18 -3.75
CA LEU A 148 5.37 17.18 -2.68
C LEU A 148 4.00 17.78 -2.36
N ALA A 149 3.16 17.98 -3.38
CA ALA A 149 1.77 18.40 -3.18
C ALA A 149 1.00 17.38 -2.35
N VAL A 150 1.17 16.06 -2.58
CA VAL A 150 0.54 15.01 -1.76
C VAL A 150 1.04 15.08 -0.32
N CYS A 151 2.35 15.28 -0.09
CA CYS A 151 2.90 15.44 1.27
C CYS A 151 2.29 16.66 1.98
N ALA A 152 2.10 17.77 1.28
CA ALA A 152 1.47 18.98 1.81
C ALA A 152 0.00 18.72 2.17
N GLN A 153 -0.75 18.04 1.30
CA GLN A 153 -2.14 17.66 1.55
C GLN A 153 -2.28 16.74 2.77
N ILE A 154 -1.39 15.76 2.96
CA ILE A 154 -1.37 14.90 4.15
C ILE A 154 -1.25 15.75 5.42
N LYS A 155 -0.41 16.78 5.42
CA LYS A 155 -0.29 17.70 6.55
C LYS A 155 -1.54 18.54 6.75
N GLU A 156 -2.11 19.07 5.68
CA GLU A 156 -3.28 19.94 5.72
C GLU A 156 -4.54 19.19 6.19
N HIS A 157 -4.82 18.01 5.61
CA HIS A 157 -6.06 17.27 5.88
C HIS A 157 -6.01 16.45 7.17
N PHE A 158 -4.82 15.92 7.50
CA PHE A 158 -4.69 15.01 8.65
C PHE A 158 -3.96 15.63 9.85
N GLY A 159 -3.36 16.81 9.70
CA GLY A 159 -2.50 17.40 10.72
C GLY A 159 -1.23 16.58 10.98
N ALA A 160 -0.92 15.61 10.15
CA ALA A 160 0.19 14.70 10.29
C ALA A 160 1.46 15.27 9.66
N THR A 161 2.61 15.08 10.34
CA THR A 161 3.90 15.45 9.75
C THR A 161 4.35 14.35 8.80
N ALA A 162 4.23 14.60 7.49
CA ALA A 162 4.76 13.70 6.48
C ALA A 162 6.27 13.92 6.35
N LEU A 163 7.06 12.90 6.71
CA LEU A 163 8.50 12.87 6.54
C LEU A 163 8.84 12.00 5.33
N PRO A 164 9.27 12.57 4.19
CA PRO A 164 9.72 11.78 3.07
C PRO A 164 10.95 10.96 3.47
N VAL A 165 10.87 9.64 3.30
CA VAL A 165 12.00 8.71 3.45
C VAL A 165 12.55 8.27 2.10
N VAL A 166 11.76 8.47 1.04
CA VAL A 166 12.14 8.26 -0.36
C VAL A 166 11.61 9.44 -1.17
N LEU A 167 12.42 9.96 -2.07
CA LEU A 167 12.07 11.05 -3.00
C LEU A 167 12.05 10.53 -4.43
N PRO A 168 11.08 10.94 -5.27
CA PRO A 168 11.10 10.62 -6.69
C PRO A 168 12.15 11.42 -7.43
N ILE A 169 12.76 10.83 -8.46
CA ILE A 169 13.60 11.49 -9.45
C ILE A 169 12.73 11.74 -10.67
N GLY A 170 12.33 12.98 -10.86
CA GLY A 170 11.38 13.36 -11.90
C GLY A 170 9.93 12.98 -11.55
N ALA A 171 9.03 13.29 -12.47
CA ALA A 171 7.61 12.96 -12.41
C ALA A 171 7.08 12.80 -13.83
N GLU A 172 5.90 12.22 -13.97
CA GLU A 172 5.22 11.97 -15.25
C GLU A 172 6.09 11.11 -16.19
N ASP A 173 6.23 11.53 -17.45
CA ASP A 173 7.08 10.88 -18.47
C ASP A 173 8.59 10.95 -18.14
N LYS A 174 8.98 11.83 -17.22
CA LYS A 174 10.35 12.01 -16.72
C LYS A 174 10.60 11.35 -15.37
N PHE A 175 9.68 10.49 -14.91
CA PHE A 175 9.90 9.71 -13.70
C PHE A 175 10.96 8.63 -13.98
N GLU A 176 12.18 8.81 -13.45
CA GLU A 176 13.33 7.97 -13.76
C GLU A 176 13.80 7.09 -12.60
N GLY A 177 13.35 7.38 -11.38
CA GLY A 177 13.84 6.62 -10.24
C GLY A 177 13.46 7.20 -8.89
N LEU A 178 14.19 6.75 -7.88
CA LEU A 178 13.96 7.11 -6.47
C LEU A 178 15.28 7.38 -5.76
N VAL A 179 15.26 8.31 -4.81
CA VAL A 179 16.34 8.54 -3.85
C VAL A 179 15.88 8.04 -2.48
N ASP A 180 16.60 7.07 -1.94
CA ASP A 180 16.40 6.56 -0.58
C ASP A 180 17.20 7.43 0.39
N LEU A 181 16.51 8.17 1.26
CA LEU A 181 17.11 9.06 2.23
C LEU A 181 17.63 8.34 3.49
N ILE A 182 17.18 7.10 3.74
CA ILE A 182 17.63 6.31 4.89
C ILE A 182 19.01 5.73 4.62
N TYR A 183 19.22 5.15 3.43
CA TYR A 183 20.49 4.54 3.03
C TYR A 183 21.37 5.48 2.19
N ASN A 184 20.87 6.66 1.85
CA ASN A 184 21.53 7.65 1.01
C ASN A 184 21.94 7.10 -0.36
N ASN A 185 21.04 6.37 -0.99
CA ASN A 185 21.22 5.72 -2.29
C ASN A 185 20.20 6.25 -3.29
N ALA A 186 20.59 6.26 -4.56
CA ALA A 186 19.65 6.51 -5.66
C ALA A 186 19.49 5.25 -6.51
N VAL A 187 18.25 4.94 -6.88
CA VAL A 187 17.91 3.84 -7.79
C VAL A 187 17.27 4.45 -9.03
N SER A 188 17.93 4.31 -10.17
CA SER A 188 17.39 4.71 -11.47
C SER A 188 16.80 3.49 -12.18
N TYR A 189 15.62 3.65 -12.75
CA TYR A 189 14.93 2.63 -13.51
C TYR A 189 15.32 2.74 -14.99
N THR A 190 15.90 1.68 -15.54
CA THR A 190 16.24 1.62 -16.97
C THR A 190 15.05 1.25 -17.86
N HIS A 191 14.00 0.66 -17.28
CA HIS A 191 12.77 0.27 -17.98
C HIS A 191 11.56 0.50 -17.06
N LEU A 192 10.87 1.62 -17.26
CA LEU A 192 9.63 1.97 -16.54
C LEU A 192 8.36 1.53 -17.27
N ARG A 193 8.46 0.65 -18.28
CA ARG A 193 7.29 0.12 -18.96
C ARG A 193 7.06 -1.34 -18.54
N ALA A 194 6.06 -1.53 -17.71
CA ALA A 194 5.28 -2.77 -17.65
C ALA A 194 3.99 -2.54 -18.42
#